data_66ea7156a634d4f9deb9a7ea87d2e2a6
#
_entry.id   66ea7156a634d4f9deb9a7ea87d2e2a6
#
_cell.length_a   1.000
_cell.length_b   1.000
_cell.length_c   1.000
_cell.angle_alpha   90.00
_cell.angle_beta   90.00
_cell.angle_gamma   90.00
#
_symmetry.space_group_name_H-M   'P 1'
#
loop_
_entity.id
_entity.type
_entity.pdbx_description
1 polymer ?
#
loop_
_entity_poly.entity_id
_entity_poly.type
_entity_poly.pdbx_seq_one_letter_code
_entity_poly.pdbx_strand_id
1 'polypeptide(L)'
;GQDVAGSFDLSGLIERISYAIRKYKAKRVAIDSMTAVFQQYDAIYVVRREIFRLISRLKNIGVTTVMTTERIDEYGPIARYGVEEFVSDNVVILRNVLESERRRRTVEILKLRGTTHMKGEFPFTMGNQGITVFALGAMRLTQRS
;
A
#
# COMPACT_ATOMS: atom_id res chain seq x y z
N GLY A 1 -8.93 34.65 -19.82
CA GLY A 1 -7.72 34.12 -19.23
C GLY A 1 -7.97 32.66 -18.87
N GLN A 2 -7.45 31.72 -19.69
CA GLN A 2 -7.40 30.32 -19.33
C GLN A 2 -6.23 30.21 -18.36
N ASP A 3 -6.54 29.96 -17.10
CA ASP A 3 -5.58 29.48 -16.12
C ASP A 3 -5.06 28.14 -16.62
N VAL A 4 -3.86 28.14 -17.17
CA VAL A 4 -3.08 26.91 -17.35
C VAL A 4 -2.74 26.44 -15.95
N ALA A 5 -3.60 25.63 -15.37
CA ALA A 5 -3.27 24.86 -14.18
C ALA A 5 -2.01 24.09 -14.51
N GLY A 6 -0.88 24.51 -13.95
CA GLY A 6 0.42 23.92 -14.20
C GLY A 6 0.30 22.42 -14.00
N SER A 7 0.74 21.64 -14.97
CA SER A 7 0.75 20.19 -14.86
C SER A 7 1.58 19.84 -13.63
N PHE A 8 0.92 19.52 -12.54
CA PHE A 8 1.58 19.14 -11.32
C PHE A 8 2.39 17.87 -11.60
N ASP A 9 3.68 17.96 -11.39
CA ASP A 9 4.66 16.93 -11.70
C ASP A 9 5.32 16.49 -10.38
N LEU A 10 5.34 15.18 -10.11
CA LEU A 10 6.04 14.61 -8.96
C LEU A 10 7.57 14.69 -9.08
N SER A 11 8.12 15.27 -10.14
CA SER A 11 9.57 15.32 -10.35
C SER A 11 10.32 15.90 -9.16
N GLY A 12 9.80 16.97 -8.56
CA GLY A 12 10.42 17.56 -7.36
C GLY A 12 10.40 16.64 -6.15
N LEU A 13 9.33 15.88 -5.96
CA LEU A 13 9.24 14.89 -4.89
C LEU A 13 10.18 13.72 -5.15
N ILE A 14 10.18 13.19 -6.37
CA ILE A 14 11.06 12.09 -6.79
C ILE A 14 12.53 12.45 -6.59
N GLU A 15 12.93 13.66 -6.98
CA GLU A 15 14.31 14.13 -6.79
C GLU A 15 14.68 14.31 -5.32
N ARG A 16 13.78 14.84 -4.49
CA ARG A 16 14.01 14.93 -3.03
C ARG A 16 14.16 13.56 -2.37
N ILE A 17 13.31 12.61 -2.73
CA ILE A 17 13.42 11.22 -2.25
C ILE A 17 14.76 10.62 -2.71
N SER A 18 15.10 10.77 -3.98
CA SER A 18 16.36 10.26 -4.55
C SER A 18 17.58 10.89 -3.87
N TYR A 19 17.54 12.18 -3.60
CA TYR A 19 18.60 12.88 -2.86
C TYR A 19 18.73 12.33 -1.42
N ALA A 20 17.62 12.18 -0.71
CA ALA A 20 17.64 11.65 0.66
C ALA A 20 18.19 10.21 0.71
N ILE A 21 17.80 9.35 -0.23
CA ILE A 21 18.33 8.00 -0.34
C ILE A 21 19.85 8.01 -0.48
N ARG A 22 20.39 8.85 -1.37
CA ARG A 22 21.84 8.98 -1.56
C ARG A 22 22.54 9.56 -0.33
N LYS A 23 22.00 10.65 0.23
CA LYS A 23 22.59 11.34 1.39
C LYS A 23 22.69 10.43 2.61
N TYR A 24 21.63 9.68 2.91
CA TYR A 24 21.59 8.81 4.09
C TYR A 24 22.00 7.36 3.78
N LYS A 25 22.39 7.07 2.55
CA LYS A 25 22.75 5.70 2.09
C LYS A 25 21.62 4.70 2.44
N ALA A 26 20.37 5.14 2.32
CA ALA A 26 19.21 4.34 2.68
C ALA A 26 19.10 3.09 1.80
N LYS A 27 18.81 1.96 2.41
CA LYS A 27 18.54 0.68 1.73
C LYS A 27 17.03 0.40 1.66
N ARG A 28 16.26 1.05 2.51
CA ARG A 28 14.81 0.88 2.66
C ARG A 28 14.14 2.24 2.73
N VAL A 29 12.98 2.34 2.08
CA VAL A 29 12.16 3.55 2.02
C VAL A 29 10.73 3.19 2.41
N ALA A 30 10.12 3.97 3.27
CA ALA A 30 8.70 3.90 3.58
C ALA A 30 8.01 5.19 3.16
N ILE A 31 6.90 5.08 2.45
CA ILE A 31 6.06 6.22 2.02
C ILE A 31 4.65 6.02 2.58
N ASP A 32 4.26 6.85 3.54
CA ASP A 32 2.96 6.84 4.20
C ASP A 32 2.32 8.24 4.12
N SER A 33 1.30 8.42 3.30
CA SER A 33 0.68 7.50 2.36
C SER A 33 0.72 8.08 0.94
N MET A 34 0.67 7.21 -0.04
CA MET A 34 0.55 7.61 -1.45
C MET A 34 -0.77 8.33 -1.73
N THR A 35 -1.83 7.96 -1.03
CA THR A 35 -3.15 8.61 -1.14
C THR A 35 -3.03 10.11 -0.85
N ALA A 36 -2.34 10.52 0.20
CA ALA A 36 -2.14 11.93 0.54
C ALA A 36 -1.39 12.70 -0.55
N VAL A 37 -0.44 12.05 -1.21
CA VAL A 37 0.30 12.65 -2.34
C VAL A 37 -0.61 12.91 -3.54
N PHE A 38 -1.55 11.99 -3.81
CA PHE A 38 -2.35 12.02 -5.04
C PHE A 38 -3.74 12.63 -4.90
N GLN A 39 -4.20 12.93 -3.70
CA GLN A 39 -5.49 13.61 -3.48
C GLN A 39 -5.61 14.97 -4.15
N GLN A 40 -4.49 15.58 -4.51
CA GLN A 40 -4.43 16.89 -5.14
C GLN A 40 -4.64 16.87 -6.67
N TYR A 41 -4.84 15.67 -7.24
CA TYR A 41 -4.95 15.50 -8.69
C TYR A 41 -6.37 15.10 -9.07
N ASP A 42 -6.95 15.82 -10.02
CA ASP A 42 -8.29 15.53 -10.53
C ASP A 42 -8.28 14.45 -11.62
N ALA A 43 -7.16 14.30 -12.35
CA ALA A 43 -7.06 13.41 -13.48
C ALA A 43 -6.37 12.09 -13.12
N ILE A 44 -7.12 11.00 -13.07
CA ILE A 44 -6.65 9.67 -12.69
C ILE A 44 -5.49 9.15 -13.56
N TYR A 45 -5.48 9.51 -14.86
CA TYR A 45 -4.40 9.10 -15.76
C TYR A 45 -3.05 9.77 -15.42
N VAL A 46 -3.09 11.01 -14.91
CA VAL A 46 -1.90 11.71 -14.42
C VAL A 46 -1.35 10.99 -13.20
N VAL A 47 -2.22 10.68 -12.25
CA VAL A 47 -1.85 9.94 -11.03
C VAL A 47 -1.19 8.60 -11.38
N ARG A 48 -1.79 7.82 -12.28
CA ARG A 48 -1.25 6.53 -12.73
C ARG A 48 0.14 6.67 -13.33
N ARG A 49 0.35 7.65 -14.18
CA ARG A 49 1.66 7.94 -14.78
C ARG A 49 2.70 8.28 -13.71
N GLU A 50 2.34 9.14 -12.77
CA GLU A 50 3.27 9.60 -11.73
C GLU A 50 3.61 8.49 -10.72
N ILE A 51 2.66 7.64 -10.35
CA ILE A 51 2.92 6.42 -9.56
C ILE A 51 3.94 5.52 -10.27
N PHE A 52 3.72 5.27 -11.55
CA PHE A 52 4.64 4.45 -12.35
C PHE A 52 6.05 5.03 -12.39
N ARG A 53 6.17 6.35 -12.60
CA ARG A 53 7.47 7.05 -12.61
C ARG A 53 8.19 6.93 -11.27
N LEU A 54 7.48 7.17 -10.15
CA LEU A 54 8.05 7.07 -8.81
C LEU A 54 8.56 5.65 -8.54
N ILE A 55 7.73 4.64 -8.77
CA ILE A 55 8.10 3.24 -8.51
C ILE A 55 9.26 2.80 -9.40
N SER A 56 9.24 3.16 -10.68
CA SER A 56 10.34 2.87 -11.61
C SER A 56 11.64 3.51 -11.14
N ARG A 57 11.59 4.75 -10.64
CA ARG A 57 12.77 5.43 -10.11
C ARG A 57 13.34 4.73 -8.87
N LEU A 58 12.48 4.34 -7.93
CA LEU A 58 12.90 3.63 -6.72
C LEU A 58 13.49 2.26 -7.02
N LYS A 59 12.91 1.52 -7.98
CA LYS A 59 13.47 0.24 -8.46
C LYS A 59 14.84 0.43 -9.11
N ASN A 60 15.02 1.45 -9.94
CA ASN A 60 16.30 1.74 -10.59
C ASN A 60 17.38 2.14 -9.57
N ILE A 61 17.03 2.81 -8.49
CA ILE A 61 17.97 3.11 -7.39
C ILE A 61 18.35 1.82 -6.61
N GLY A 62 17.49 0.79 -6.64
CA GLY A 62 17.74 -0.50 -5.98
C GLY A 62 17.41 -0.51 -4.49
N VAL A 63 16.50 0.36 -4.02
CA VAL A 63 16.01 0.34 -2.63
C VAL A 63 14.77 -0.55 -2.49
N THR A 64 14.62 -1.17 -1.32
CA THR A 64 13.37 -1.83 -0.94
C THR A 64 12.39 -0.78 -0.45
N THR A 65 11.21 -0.72 -1.07
CA THR A 65 10.20 0.30 -0.76
C THR A 65 8.92 -0.33 -0.25
N VAL A 66 8.39 0.23 0.84
CA VAL A 66 7.04 -0.04 1.34
C VAL A 66 6.21 1.24 1.17
N MET A 67 5.05 1.11 0.55
CA MET A 67 4.12 2.24 0.37
C MET A 67 2.76 1.85 0.93
N THR A 68 2.11 2.78 1.61
CA THR A 68 0.72 2.61 2.03
C THR A 68 -0.21 3.39 1.10
N THR A 69 -1.35 2.79 0.80
CA THR A 69 -2.45 3.45 0.09
C THR A 69 -3.76 3.14 0.81
N GLU A 70 -4.70 4.07 0.76
CA GLU A 70 -6.02 3.86 1.32
C GLU A 70 -6.95 3.23 0.29
N ARG A 71 -7.83 2.37 0.75
CA ARG A 71 -8.94 1.83 -0.03
C ARG A 71 -10.19 2.65 0.23
N ILE A 72 -11.07 2.71 -0.77
CA ILE A 72 -12.38 3.36 -0.63
C ILE A 72 -13.33 2.43 0.11
N ASP A 73 -13.33 1.15 -0.28
CA ASP A 73 -14.21 0.12 0.26
C ASP A 73 -13.41 -1.06 0.82
N GLU A 74 -13.96 -1.74 1.82
CA GLU A 74 -13.30 -2.90 2.44
C GLU A 74 -13.15 -4.07 1.45
N TYR A 75 -14.10 -4.25 0.54
CA TYR A 75 -14.15 -5.32 -0.46
C TYR A 75 -14.36 -4.81 -1.90
N GLY A 76 -14.06 -3.57 -2.17
CA GLY A 76 -14.09 -2.97 -3.50
C GLY A 76 -12.79 -3.15 -4.28
N PRO A 77 -12.52 -2.31 -5.25
CA PRO A 77 -11.26 -2.24 -5.96
C PRO A 77 -10.08 -2.16 -4.99
N ILE A 78 -9.00 -2.88 -5.29
CA ILE A 78 -7.88 -3.06 -4.35
C ILE A 78 -7.17 -1.75 -4.06
N ALA A 79 -6.93 -0.96 -5.10
CA ALA A 79 -6.27 0.31 -4.97
C ALA A 79 -7.13 1.44 -5.52
N ARG A 80 -7.03 2.60 -4.90
CA ARG A 80 -7.82 3.78 -5.27
C ARG A 80 -7.61 4.20 -6.72
N TYR A 81 -6.38 4.10 -7.20
CA TYR A 81 -6.01 4.51 -8.55
C TYR A 81 -5.91 3.35 -9.54
N GLY A 82 -6.01 2.10 -9.07
CA GLY A 82 -6.07 0.89 -9.88
C GLY A 82 -4.79 0.56 -10.63
N VAL A 83 -3.64 1.05 -10.17
CA VAL A 83 -2.33 0.77 -10.77
C VAL A 83 -1.32 0.26 -9.76
N GLU A 84 -1.50 0.56 -8.49
CA GLU A 84 -0.55 0.24 -7.42
C GLU A 84 -0.28 -1.25 -7.34
N GLU A 85 -1.32 -2.08 -7.49
CA GLU A 85 -1.18 -3.54 -7.49
C GLU A 85 -0.44 -4.09 -8.71
N PHE A 86 -0.47 -3.39 -9.84
CA PHE A 86 0.21 -3.85 -11.07
C PHE A 86 1.70 -3.54 -11.06
N VAL A 87 2.09 -2.40 -10.49
CA VAL A 87 3.48 -1.95 -10.50
C VAL A 87 4.28 -2.43 -9.29
N SER A 88 3.60 -2.85 -8.21
CA SER A 88 4.23 -3.39 -7.00
C SER A 88 4.65 -4.85 -7.19
N ASP A 89 5.72 -5.25 -6.52
CA ASP A 89 6.15 -6.65 -6.50
C ASP A 89 5.32 -7.48 -5.52
N ASN A 90 4.91 -6.85 -4.42
CA ASN A 90 4.08 -7.47 -3.39
C ASN A 90 2.91 -6.57 -3.05
N VAL A 91 1.76 -7.17 -2.74
CA VAL A 91 0.56 -6.45 -2.29
C VAL A 91 -0.01 -7.15 -1.08
N VAL A 92 -0.09 -6.42 0.03
CA VAL A 92 -0.69 -6.85 1.28
C VAL A 92 -1.88 -5.96 1.58
N ILE A 93 -3.02 -6.56 1.88
CA ILE A 93 -4.25 -5.86 2.20
C ILE A 93 -4.53 -6.02 3.69
N LEU A 94 -4.76 -4.90 4.38
CA LEU A 94 -5.23 -4.87 5.75
C LEU A 94 -6.67 -4.37 5.76
N ARG A 95 -7.56 -5.09 6.45
CA ARG A 95 -8.96 -4.71 6.60
C ARG A 95 -9.34 -4.56 8.07
N ASN A 96 -10.31 -3.71 8.35
CA ASN A 96 -10.90 -3.53 9.67
C ASN A 96 -12.43 -3.53 9.55
N VAL A 97 -12.97 -4.71 9.26
CA VAL A 97 -14.37 -4.93 8.90
C VAL A 97 -15.27 -4.87 10.12
N LEU A 98 -16.39 -4.17 10.03
CA LEU A 98 -17.45 -4.23 11.02
C LEU A 98 -18.36 -5.42 10.70
N GLU A 99 -18.39 -6.41 11.58
CA GLU A 99 -19.18 -7.63 11.44
C GLU A 99 -19.97 -7.86 12.74
N SER A 100 -21.28 -7.86 12.66
CA SER A 100 -22.17 -8.08 13.81
C SER A 100 -21.78 -7.23 15.04
N GLU A 101 -21.65 -5.92 14.88
CA GLU A 101 -21.27 -4.94 15.92
C GLU A 101 -19.82 -5.05 16.45
N ARG A 102 -19.00 -5.96 15.92
CA ARG A 102 -17.60 -6.12 16.30
C ARG A 102 -16.66 -5.82 15.12
N ARG A 103 -15.52 -5.21 15.44
CA ARG A 103 -14.47 -5.00 14.46
C ARG A 103 -13.56 -6.23 14.36
N ARG A 104 -13.41 -6.74 13.14
CA ARG A 104 -12.49 -7.82 12.80
C ARG A 104 -11.37 -7.28 11.91
N ARG A 105 -10.15 -7.44 12.35
CA ARG A 105 -8.97 -7.09 11.54
C ARG A 105 -8.47 -8.32 10.81
N THR A 106 -8.22 -8.15 9.51
CA THR A 106 -7.68 -9.23 8.68
C THR A 106 -6.52 -8.74 7.83
N VAL A 107 -5.61 -9.65 7.52
CA VAL A 107 -4.52 -9.48 6.57
C VAL A 107 -4.68 -10.49 5.44
N GLU A 108 -4.47 -10.02 4.22
CA GLU A 108 -4.45 -10.85 3.01
C GLU A 108 -3.20 -10.54 2.20
N ILE A 109 -2.48 -11.56 1.76
CA ILE A 109 -1.44 -11.41 0.75
C ILE A 109 -2.11 -11.64 -0.60
N LEU A 110 -2.29 -10.56 -1.37
CA LEU A 110 -2.88 -10.64 -2.69
C LEU A 110 -1.86 -11.06 -3.74
N LYS A 111 -0.64 -10.55 -3.63
CA LYS A 111 0.44 -10.77 -4.58
C LYS A 111 1.76 -10.85 -3.85
N LEU A 112 2.55 -11.85 -4.21
CA LEU A 112 3.91 -12.02 -3.73
C LEU A 112 4.76 -12.55 -4.88
N ARG A 113 5.55 -11.67 -5.50
CA ARG A 113 6.33 -12.01 -6.70
C ARG A 113 7.47 -12.98 -6.36
N GLY A 114 7.61 -14.00 -7.18
CA GLY A 114 8.73 -14.95 -7.08
C GLY A 114 8.57 -16.05 -6.03
N THR A 115 7.43 -16.13 -5.34
CA THR A 115 7.15 -17.20 -4.38
C THR A 115 5.66 -17.49 -4.28
N THR A 116 5.33 -18.62 -3.69
CA THR A 116 3.96 -18.97 -3.34
C THR A 116 3.57 -18.38 -1.99
N HIS A 117 2.28 -18.20 -1.75
CA HIS A 117 1.74 -17.74 -0.48
C HIS A 117 0.38 -18.37 -0.20
N MET A 118 -0.02 -18.39 1.06
CA MET A 118 -1.35 -18.80 1.46
C MET A 118 -2.37 -17.77 0.99
N LYS A 119 -3.44 -18.25 0.39
CA LYS A 119 -4.52 -17.39 -0.12
C LYS A 119 -5.62 -17.21 0.92
N GLY A 120 -6.29 -16.06 0.86
CA GLY A 120 -7.41 -15.71 1.72
C GLY A 120 -7.04 -14.71 2.82
N GLU A 121 -8.04 -14.41 3.64
CA GLU A 121 -7.93 -13.48 4.75
C GLU A 121 -7.58 -14.21 6.05
N PHE A 122 -6.60 -13.69 6.75
CA PHE A 122 -6.17 -14.21 8.06
C PHE A 122 -6.46 -13.16 9.13
N PRO A 123 -7.16 -13.55 10.22
CA PRO A 123 -7.38 -12.64 11.34
C PRO A 123 -6.06 -12.25 11.99
N PHE A 124 -5.98 -11.02 12.48
CA PHE A 124 -4.87 -10.60 13.30
C PHE A 124 -5.30 -9.72 14.47
N THR A 125 -4.50 -9.69 15.50
CA THR A 125 -4.63 -8.78 16.65
C THR A 125 -3.40 -7.90 16.77
N MET A 126 -3.59 -6.76 17.43
CA MET A 126 -2.51 -5.84 17.78
C MET A 126 -2.44 -5.73 19.29
N GLY A 127 -1.26 -5.93 19.84
CA GLY A 127 -1.01 -5.88 21.27
C GLY A 127 0.37 -5.30 21.58
N ASN A 128 0.76 -5.33 22.86
CA ASN A 128 2.04 -4.78 23.31
C ASN A 128 3.27 -5.48 22.71
N GLN A 129 3.09 -6.69 22.19
CA GLN A 129 4.14 -7.46 21.52
C GLN A 129 4.12 -7.28 19.98
N GLY A 130 3.26 -6.40 19.45
CA GLY A 130 3.10 -6.15 18.03
C GLY A 130 1.86 -6.83 17.43
N ILE A 131 1.98 -7.29 16.20
CA ILE A 131 0.89 -7.92 15.43
C ILE A 131 1.02 -9.44 15.51
N THR A 132 -0.08 -10.11 15.86
CA THR A 132 -0.18 -11.58 15.82
C THR A 132 -1.19 -11.99 14.77
N VAL A 133 -0.77 -12.78 13.79
CA VAL A 133 -1.61 -13.32 12.72
C VAL A 133 -2.00 -14.75 13.07
N PHE A 134 -3.29 -15.08 12.90
CA PHE A 134 -3.82 -16.40 13.22
C PHE A 134 -4.07 -17.22 11.96
N ALA A 135 -3.65 -18.48 11.96
CA ALA A 135 -4.01 -19.41 10.90
C ALA A 135 -5.52 -19.73 10.94
N LEU A 136 -6.13 -19.92 9.75
CA LEU A 136 -7.58 -20.16 9.63
C LEU A 136 -8.14 -21.33 10.46
N GLY A 137 -7.30 -22.24 10.93
CA GLY A 137 -7.69 -23.35 11.80
C GLY A 137 -7.78 -23.03 13.30
N ALA A 138 -7.12 -21.97 13.77
CA ALA A 138 -7.02 -21.65 15.20
C ALA A 138 -8.28 -21.01 15.79
N MET A 139 -9.14 -20.39 14.96
CA MET A 139 -10.36 -19.72 15.43
C MET A 139 -11.51 -20.68 15.80
N ARG A 140 -11.49 -21.94 15.36
CA ARG A 140 -12.56 -22.88 15.70
C ARG A 140 -12.51 -23.40 17.14
N LEU A 141 -11.41 -23.20 17.85
CA LEU A 141 -11.21 -23.72 19.19
C LEU A 141 -11.63 -22.75 20.31
N THR A 142 -11.76 -21.46 20.03
CA THR A 142 -12.15 -20.44 21.03
C THR A 142 -13.65 -20.16 21.12
N GLN A 143 -14.48 -20.75 20.25
CA GLN A 143 -15.96 -20.62 20.31
C GLN A 143 -16.65 -21.76 21.03
N ARG A 144 -15.92 -22.68 21.70
CA ARG A 144 -16.47 -23.81 22.45
C ARG A 144 -16.08 -23.79 23.94
N SER A 145 -16.14 -22.60 24.54
CA SER A 145 -16.08 -22.52 26.01
C SER A 145 -16.97 -21.40 26.51
#